data_3de4d4311a277d79e38dfdf512f26c15
#
_entry.id   3de4d4311a277d79e38dfdf512f26c15
#
_cell.length_a   1.000
_cell.length_b   1.000
_cell.length_c   1.000
_cell.angle_alpha   90.00
_cell.angle_beta   90.00
_cell.angle_gamma   90.00
#
_symmetry.space_group_name_H-M   'P 1'
#
loop_
_entity.id
_entity.type
_entity.pdbx_description
1 polymer ?
#
loop_
_entity_poly.entity_id
_entity_poly.type
_entity_poly.pdbx_seq_one_letter_code
_entity_poly.pdbx_strand_id
1 'polypeptide(L)'
;MFKEPYQKLTVSRRGVLLGGAAIFATGMMASLCSTSAFAAVDADMQTRFMHLSNLLIDHQLNPAVGARIVETAAEQHANIATMLDAIIAIAEQKRASKVEDFFADIPDGKLKDFAHWVIFAWYSGCSSEKRDAKVFTYEEALTFKTTSDVNTIPSYGVSGPNLWKRPNVPLSAPMPRF
;
A
#
# COMPACT_ATOMS: atom_id res chain seq x y z
N MET A 1 -45.74 -45.31 20.90
CA MET A 1 -44.29 -45.16 21.09
C MET A 1 -43.64 -45.47 19.76
N PHE A 2 -43.60 -44.46 18.85
CA PHE A 2 -43.07 -44.59 17.48
C PHE A 2 -41.65 -44.07 17.49
N LYS A 3 -40.67 -44.95 17.20
CA LYS A 3 -39.28 -44.58 16.92
C LYS A 3 -39.14 -44.33 15.44
N GLU A 4 -38.88 -43.09 15.05
CA GLU A 4 -38.47 -42.72 13.72
C GLU A 4 -36.98 -43.13 13.50
N PRO A 5 -36.66 -43.76 12.36
CA PRO A 5 -35.26 -44.09 12.03
C PRO A 5 -34.57 -42.89 11.44
N TYR A 6 -33.55 -42.39 12.14
CA TYR A 6 -32.62 -41.42 11.58
C TYR A 6 -31.87 -42.03 10.39
N GLN A 7 -32.19 -41.58 9.21
CA GLN A 7 -31.40 -41.85 7.99
C GLN A 7 -30.11 -41.02 8.05
N LYS A 8 -28.99 -41.69 8.21
CA LYS A 8 -27.65 -41.05 8.03
C LYS A 8 -27.47 -40.74 6.54
N LEU A 9 -27.56 -39.46 6.18
CA LEU A 9 -27.15 -38.97 4.87
C LEU A 9 -25.63 -39.10 4.74
N THR A 10 -25.14 -40.14 4.06
CA THR A 10 -23.75 -40.31 3.67
C THR A 10 -23.47 -39.46 2.44
N VAL A 11 -22.99 -38.25 2.63
CA VAL A 11 -22.57 -37.39 1.52
C VAL A 11 -21.19 -37.80 1.08
N SER A 12 -21.09 -38.40 -0.10
CA SER A 12 -19.82 -38.76 -0.73
C SER A 12 -19.09 -37.50 -1.21
N ARG A 13 -17.74 -37.45 -1.05
CA ARG A 13 -16.90 -36.35 -1.52
C ARG A 13 -17.09 -36.06 -3.02
N ARG A 14 -17.43 -37.06 -3.84
CA ARG A 14 -17.79 -36.89 -5.25
C ARG A 14 -19.17 -36.22 -5.45
N GLY A 15 -20.14 -36.46 -4.57
CA GLY A 15 -21.45 -35.82 -4.61
C GLY A 15 -21.39 -34.32 -4.30
N VAL A 16 -20.46 -33.91 -3.44
CA VAL A 16 -20.22 -32.47 -3.13
C VAL A 16 -19.65 -31.75 -4.34
N LEU A 17 -18.74 -32.36 -5.09
CA LEU A 17 -18.13 -31.77 -6.28
C LEU A 17 -19.12 -31.64 -7.45
N LEU A 18 -20.00 -32.61 -7.62
CA LEU A 18 -21.04 -32.57 -8.68
C LEU A 18 -22.21 -31.66 -8.31
N GLY A 19 -22.57 -31.57 -7.03
CA GLY A 19 -23.59 -30.64 -6.55
C GLY A 19 -23.15 -29.17 -6.58
N GLY A 20 -21.85 -28.91 -6.40
CA GLY A 20 -21.25 -27.56 -6.47
C GLY A 20 -21.31 -26.96 -7.87
N ALA A 21 -21.19 -27.76 -8.92
CA ALA A 21 -21.20 -27.27 -10.31
C ALA A 21 -22.57 -26.75 -10.77
N ALA A 22 -23.66 -27.28 -10.22
CA ALA A 22 -25.03 -26.86 -10.59
C ALA A 22 -25.45 -25.53 -9.94
N ILE A 23 -24.83 -25.14 -8.81
CA ILE A 23 -25.13 -23.88 -8.13
C ILE A 23 -24.37 -22.71 -8.79
N PHE A 24 -23.24 -22.97 -9.46
CA PHE A 24 -22.48 -21.93 -10.15
C PHE A 24 -23.13 -21.39 -11.42
N ALA A 25 -24.02 -22.15 -12.06
CA ALA A 25 -24.67 -21.73 -13.31
C ALA A 25 -25.83 -20.73 -13.12
N THR A 26 -26.47 -20.70 -11.96
CA THR A 26 -27.57 -19.78 -11.66
C THR A 26 -27.15 -18.60 -10.79
N GLY A 27 -25.97 -18.65 -10.15
CA GLY A 27 -25.42 -17.57 -9.32
C GLY A 27 -24.65 -16.49 -10.09
N MET A 28 -24.33 -16.72 -11.36
CA MET A 28 -23.46 -15.81 -12.12
C MET A 28 -24.13 -14.52 -12.61
N MET A 29 -25.47 -14.40 -12.51
CA MET A 29 -26.19 -13.19 -12.90
C MET A 29 -26.40 -12.18 -11.75
N ALA A 30 -26.21 -12.57 -10.50
CA ALA A 30 -26.43 -11.68 -9.34
C ALA A 30 -25.12 -11.19 -8.67
N SER A 31 -23.96 -11.73 -9.06
CA SER A 31 -22.67 -11.40 -8.43
C SER A 31 -21.89 -10.31 -9.17
N LEU A 32 -22.45 -9.71 -10.20
CA LEU A 32 -21.82 -8.60 -10.93
C LEU A 32 -22.11 -7.22 -10.33
N CYS A 33 -22.86 -7.16 -9.21
CA CYS A 33 -23.17 -5.88 -8.54
C CYS A 33 -22.64 -5.77 -7.12
N SER A 34 -21.75 -6.66 -6.70
CA SER A 34 -21.00 -6.50 -5.44
C SER A 34 -19.50 -6.40 -5.73
N THR A 35 -19.12 -5.62 -6.72
CA THR A 35 -17.86 -4.91 -6.60
C THR A 35 -18.06 -3.97 -5.44
N SER A 36 -17.50 -4.36 -4.28
CA SER A 36 -17.24 -3.44 -3.20
C SER A 36 -16.84 -2.11 -3.84
N ALA A 37 -17.60 -1.08 -3.54
CA ALA A 37 -17.21 0.30 -3.80
C ALA A 37 -16.07 0.67 -2.82
N PHE A 38 -14.97 -0.05 -2.88
CA PHE A 38 -13.67 0.54 -2.70
C PHE A 38 -13.59 1.49 -3.88
N ALA A 39 -13.75 2.78 -3.60
CA ALA A 39 -13.51 3.81 -4.58
C ALA A 39 -12.12 3.48 -5.15
N ALA A 40 -12.10 2.92 -6.35
CA ALA A 40 -10.86 2.74 -7.06
C ALA A 40 -10.28 4.15 -7.14
N VAL A 41 -9.17 4.36 -6.46
CA VAL A 41 -8.47 5.64 -6.52
C VAL A 41 -8.26 5.86 -8.00
N ASP A 42 -8.89 6.91 -8.53
CA ASP A 42 -8.84 7.21 -9.95
C ASP A 42 -7.37 7.30 -10.37
N ALA A 43 -7.04 6.74 -11.53
CA ALA A 43 -5.68 6.78 -12.06
C ALA A 43 -5.14 8.21 -12.13
N ASP A 44 -6.02 9.19 -12.33
CA ASP A 44 -5.70 10.61 -12.27
C ASP A 44 -5.31 11.07 -10.87
N MET A 45 -6.02 10.65 -9.83
CA MET A 45 -5.65 10.96 -8.44
C MET A 45 -4.31 10.33 -8.06
N GLN A 46 -4.04 9.11 -8.49
CA GLN A 46 -2.74 8.48 -8.28
C GLN A 46 -1.62 9.25 -8.97
N THR A 47 -1.83 9.71 -10.20
CA THR A 47 -0.85 10.51 -10.95
C THR A 47 -0.58 11.82 -10.24
N ARG A 48 -1.62 12.55 -9.80
CA ARG A 48 -1.48 13.80 -9.04
C ARG A 48 -0.79 13.58 -7.70
N PHE A 49 -1.11 12.50 -7.00
CA PHE A 49 -0.45 12.14 -5.75
C PHE A 49 1.04 11.86 -5.95
N MET A 50 1.40 11.11 -7.00
CA MET A 50 2.81 10.86 -7.33
C MET A 50 3.54 12.13 -7.73
N HIS A 51 2.88 13.04 -8.46
CA HIS A 51 3.44 14.35 -8.79
C HIS A 51 3.73 15.16 -7.52
N LEU A 52 2.75 15.29 -6.60
CA LEU A 52 2.97 15.93 -5.30
C LEU A 52 4.10 15.28 -4.51
N SER A 53 4.11 13.94 -4.47
CA SER A 53 5.14 13.20 -3.73
C SER A 53 6.55 13.50 -4.24
N ASN A 54 6.72 13.59 -5.55
CA ASN A 54 8.01 13.96 -6.18
C ASN A 54 8.41 15.43 -5.96
N LEU A 55 7.45 16.34 -5.72
CA LEU A 55 7.73 17.71 -5.32
C LEU A 55 8.18 17.80 -3.86
N LEU A 56 7.62 16.93 -3.00
CA LEU A 56 7.94 16.92 -1.56
C LEU A 56 9.21 16.13 -1.22
N ILE A 57 9.59 15.17 -2.08
CA ILE A 57 10.62 14.17 -1.76
C ILE A 57 11.51 13.95 -2.98
N ASP A 58 12.79 14.27 -2.83
CA ASP A 58 13.81 14.11 -3.89
C ASP A 58 14.44 12.70 -3.82
N HIS A 59 13.62 11.67 -4.04
CA HIS A 59 14.04 10.27 -4.13
C HIS A 59 13.24 9.53 -5.20
N GLN A 60 13.77 8.38 -5.65
CA GLN A 60 13.03 7.48 -6.53
C GLN A 60 11.89 6.80 -5.76
N LEU A 61 10.67 7.27 -5.97
CA LEU A 61 9.48 6.75 -5.34
C LEU A 61 8.87 5.59 -6.13
N ASN A 62 8.46 4.53 -5.43
CA ASN A 62 7.81 3.37 -6.04
C ASN A 62 6.31 3.64 -6.24
N PRO A 63 5.79 3.66 -7.50
CA PRO A 63 4.37 3.95 -7.75
C PRO A 63 3.40 2.97 -7.10
N ALA A 64 3.80 1.71 -6.88
CA ALA A 64 2.94 0.73 -6.21
C ALA A 64 2.79 1.02 -4.71
N VAL A 65 3.81 1.61 -4.08
CA VAL A 65 3.71 2.12 -2.71
C VAL A 65 2.85 3.37 -2.67
N GLY A 66 3.05 4.29 -3.63
CA GLY A 66 2.23 5.49 -3.78
C GLY A 66 0.74 5.19 -3.91
N ALA A 67 0.37 4.15 -4.66
CA ALA A 67 -1.02 3.71 -4.78
C ALA A 67 -1.64 3.32 -3.43
N ARG A 68 -0.92 2.61 -2.56
CA ARG A 68 -1.39 2.24 -1.21
C ARG A 68 -1.51 3.45 -0.28
N ILE A 69 -0.58 4.39 -0.40
CA ILE A 69 -0.60 5.62 0.41
C ILE A 69 -1.80 6.47 0.03
N VAL A 70 -2.03 6.73 -1.27
CA VAL A 70 -3.14 7.57 -1.73
C VAL A 70 -4.50 6.94 -1.45
N GLU A 71 -4.63 5.60 -1.53
CA GLU A 71 -5.84 4.89 -1.14
C GLU A 71 -6.19 5.15 0.34
N THR A 72 -5.20 5.03 1.22
CA THR A 72 -5.40 5.33 2.65
C THR A 72 -5.65 6.82 2.90
N ALA A 73 -4.98 7.70 2.17
CA ALA A 73 -5.24 9.14 2.24
C ALA A 73 -6.67 9.49 1.84
N ALA A 74 -7.21 8.85 0.81
CA ALA A 74 -8.59 9.05 0.36
C ALA A 74 -9.63 8.57 1.40
N GLU A 75 -9.32 7.52 2.16
CA GLU A 75 -10.17 7.08 3.26
C GLU A 75 -10.17 8.06 4.45
N GLN A 76 -9.03 8.69 4.72
CA GLN A 76 -8.86 9.59 5.87
C GLN A 76 -9.26 11.05 5.57
N HIS A 77 -9.17 11.46 4.32
CA HIS A 77 -9.38 12.84 3.88
C HIS A 77 -10.40 12.91 2.75
N ALA A 78 -11.65 13.29 3.07
CA ALA A 78 -12.71 13.44 2.06
C ALA A 78 -12.36 14.46 0.95
N ASN A 79 -11.47 15.42 1.24
CA ASN A 79 -11.08 16.50 0.34
C ASN A 79 -9.67 16.33 -0.24
N ILE A 80 -9.18 15.08 -0.35
CA ILE A 80 -7.81 14.80 -0.78
C ILE A 80 -7.48 15.46 -2.13
N ALA A 81 -8.36 15.38 -3.12
CA ALA A 81 -8.14 15.96 -4.44
C ALA A 81 -7.85 17.47 -4.35
N THR A 82 -8.68 18.20 -3.60
CA THR A 82 -8.50 19.66 -3.39
C THR A 82 -7.18 19.96 -2.66
N MET A 83 -6.79 19.11 -1.70
CA MET A 83 -5.56 19.30 -0.95
C MET A 83 -4.33 19.07 -1.83
N LEU A 84 -4.36 18.03 -2.70
CA LEU A 84 -3.32 17.77 -3.68
C LEU A 84 -3.15 18.96 -4.62
N ASP A 85 -4.25 19.39 -5.24
CA ASP A 85 -4.24 20.48 -6.23
C ASP A 85 -3.76 21.80 -5.59
N ALA A 86 -4.16 22.08 -4.35
CA ALA A 86 -3.72 23.30 -3.66
C ALA A 86 -2.22 23.33 -3.39
N ILE A 87 -1.62 22.22 -2.95
CA ILE A 87 -0.18 22.18 -2.69
C ILE A 87 0.60 22.20 -4.01
N ILE A 88 0.15 21.47 -5.04
CA ILE A 88 0.76 21.48 -6.37
C ILE A 88 0.75 22.91 -6.95
N ALA A 89 -0.38 23.61 -6.86
CA ALA A 89 -0.50 24.99 -7.35
C ALA A 89 0.49 25.95 -6.66
N ILE A 90 0.73 25.80 -5.36
CA ILE A 90 1.72 26.59 -4.63
C ILE A 90 3.13 26.32 -5.19
N ALA A 91 3.49 25.06 -5.38
CA ALA A 91 4.79 24.66 -5.92
C ALA A 91 4.99 25.20 -7.36
N GLU A 92 3.96 25.09 -8.20
CA GLU A 92 3.98 25.58 -9.58
C GLU A 92 4.12 27.12 -9.66
N GLN A 93 3.38 27.85 -8.83
CA GLN A 93 3.49 29.31 -8.74
C GLN A 93 4.90 29.77 -8.39
N LYS A 94 5.58 29.00 -7.53
CA LYS A 94 6.96 29.28 -7.14
C LYS A 94 7.97 28.74 -8.15
N ARG A 95 7.54 27.95 -9.16
CA ARG A 95 8.43 27.21 -10.06
C ARG A 95 9.44 26.38 -9.26
N ALA A 96 8.94 25.79 -8.16
CA ALA A 96 9.73 25.06 -7.21
C ALA A 96 10.33 23.80 -7.87
N SER A 97 11.60 23.57 -7.63
CA SER A 97 12.29 22.33 -8.00
C SER A 97 12.59 21.45 -6.79
N LYS A 98 12.51 22.03 -5.59
CA LYS A 98 12.78 21.37 -4.32
C LYS A 98 11.72 21.75 -3.29
N VAL A 99 11.55 20.90 -2.29
CA VAL A 99 10.57 21.12 -1.23
C VAL A 99 10.83 22.44 -0.46
N GLU A 100 12.08 22.81 -0.27
CA GLU A 100 12.49 24.03 0.43
C GLU A 100 12.00 25.30 -0.25
N ASP A 101 11.78 25.26 -1.57
CA ASP A 101 11.38 26.43 -2.34
C ASP A 101 9.94 26.86 -2.08
N PHE A 102 9.05 25.97 -1.63
CA PHE A 102 7.62 26.24 -1.48
C PHE A 102 7.00 25.77 -0.16
N PHE A 103 7.65 24.90 0.60
CA PHE A 103 7.05 24.31 1.79
C PHE A 103 6.67 25.34 2.85
N ALA A 104 7.45 26.41 2.97
CA ALA A 104 7.16 27.52 3.89
C ALA A 104 5.90 28.29 3.51
N ASP A 105 5.53 28.31 2.23
CA ASP A 105 4.36 29.01 1.71
C ASP A 105 3.06 28.19 1.83
N ILE A 106 3.15 26.91 2.19
CA ILE A 106 1.97 26.09 2.48
C ILE A 106 1.28 26.65 3.73
N PRO A 107 -0.02 27.03 3.66
CA PRO A 107 -0.74 27.51 4.82
C PRO A 107 -0.73 26.54 5.99
N ASP A 108 -0.48 27.06 7.19
CA ASP A 108 -0.52 26.25 8.41
C ASP A 108 -1.91 25.64 8.63
N GLY A 109 -1.95 24.47 9.26
CA GLY A 109 -3.14 23.69 9.50
C GLY A 109 -3.28 22.50 8.56
N LYS A 110 -4.50 22.10 8.21
CA LYS A 110 -4.80 20.84 7.50
C LYS A 110 -3.96 20.58 6.25
N LEU A 111 -3.61 21.62 5.51
CA LEU A 111 -2.87 21.47 4.27
C LEU A 111 -1.41 21.15 4.54
N LYS A 112 -0.79 21.83 5.48
CA LYS A 112 0.58 21.59 5.91
C LYS A 112 0.71 20.27 6.65
N ASP A 113 -0.27 19.94 7.50
CA ASP A 113 -0.35 18.66 8.20
C ASP A 113 -0.42 17.50 7.20
N PHE A 114 -1.18 17.66 6.12
CA PHE A 114 -1.25 16.67 5.05
C PHE A 114 0.07 16.52 4.31
N ALA A 115 0.76 17.62 4.00
CA ALA A 115 2.10 17.56 3.38
C ALA A 115 3.10 16.83 4.28
N HIS A 116 3.11 17.12 5.58
CA HIS A 116 3.93 16.39 6.56
C HIS A 116 3.56 14.91 6.63
N TRP A 117 2.25 14.59 6.61
CA TRP A 117 1.79 13.22 6.63
C TRP A 117 2.25 12.43 5.39
N VAL A 118 2.22 13.04 4.20
CA VAL A 118 2.73 12.42 2.97
C VAL A 118 4.22 12.09 3.09
N ILE A 119 5.02 13.04 3.58
CA ILE A 119 6.46 12.82 3.83
C ILE A 119 6.65 11.69 4.83
N PHE A 120 5.93 11.74 5.97
CA PHE A 120 5.98 10.70 6.99
C PHE A 120 5.64 9.32 6.43
N ALA A 121 4.57 9.21 5.64
CA ALA A 121 4.13 7.94 5.05
C ALA A 121 5.20 7.30 4.14
N TRP A 122 5.91 8.09 3.36
CA TRP A 122 6.99 7.61 2.52
C TRP A 122 8.24 7.20 3.32
N TYR A 123 8.62 7.99 4.33
CA TYR A 123 9.81 7.69 5.13
C TYR A 123 9.59 6.52 6.10
N SER A 124 8.44 6.48 6.78
CA SER A 124 8.14 5.42 7.75
C SER A 124 7.61 4.13 7.12
N GLY A 125 7.00 4.22 5.92
CA GLY A 125 6.25 3.12 5.30
C GLY A 125 4.93 2.79 5.99
N CYS A 126 4.42 3.68 6.86
CA CYS A 126 3.22 3.47 7.68
C CYS A 126 2.29 4.70 7.62
N SER A 127 1.00 4.49 7.94
CA SER A 127 0.02 5.58 7.97
C SER A 127 0.08 6.43 9.24
N SER A 128 0.65 5.94 10.32
CA SER A 128 0.79 6.65 11.60
C SER A 128 1.79 5.94 12.51
N GLU A 129 2.10 6.56 13.67
CA GLU A 129 2.95 5.97 14.70
C GLU A 129 2.21 4.98 15.61
N LYS A 130 0.91 4.79 15.42
CA LYS A 130 0.07 3.93 16.25
C LYS A 130 0.24 2.46 15.92
N ARG A 131 -0.12 1.58 16.88
CA ARG A 131 -0.05 0.12 16.71
C ARG A 131 -0.96 -0.44 15.61
N ASP A 132 -2.07 0.23 15.35
CA ASP A 132 -3.08 -0.11 14.33
C ASP A 132 -2.83 0.59 12.99
N ALA A 133 -1.66 1.18 12.81
CA ALA A 133 -1.28 1.83 11.56
C ALA A 133 -1.30 0.84 10.39
N LYS A 134 -1.81 1.30 9.25
CA LYS A 134 -1.66 0.57 7.98
C LYS A 134 -0.19 0.62 7.54
N VAL A 135 0.38 -0.52 7.19
CA VAL A 135 1.73 -0.62 6.64
C VAL A 135 1.64 -0.59 5.11
N PHE A 136 2.32 0.35 4.49
CA PHE A 136 2.40 0.50 3.05
C PHE A 136 3.53 -0.30 2.45
N THR A 137 4.67 -0.28 3.13
CA THR A 137 5.89 -0.96 2.73
C THR A 137 6.83 -1.11 3.92
N TYR A 138 7.71 -2.10 3.82
CA TYR A 138 8.85 -2.26 4.72
C TYR A 138 10.16 -1.92 3.99
N GLU A 139 10.40 -2.62 2.90
CA GLU A 139 11.65 -2.57 2.14
C GLU A 139 11.83 -1.25 1.40
N GLU A 140 10.74 -0.67 0.93
CA GLU A 140 10.74 0.57 0.15
C GLU A 140 10.56 1.82 1.02
N ALA A 141 10.47 1.69 2.35
CA ALA A 141 10.43 2.83 3.24
C ALA A 141 11.76 3.60 3.13
N LEU A 142 11.68 4.91 2.89
CA LEU A 142 12.86 5.72 2.59
C LEU A 142 13.87 5.73 3.74
N THR A 143 13.43 5.59 4.99
CA THR A 143 14.32 5.45 6.14
C THR A 143 15.32 4.30 5.97
N PHE A 144 14.91 3.19 5.35
CA PHE A 144 15.78 2.04 5.11
C PHE A 144 16.38 2.05 3.71
N LYS A 145 15.63 2.49 2.72
CA LYS A 145 16.08 2.49 1.33
C LYS A 145 17.29 3.40 1.11
N THR A 146 17.30 4.57 1.74
CA THR A 146 18.40 5.54 1.64
C THR A 146 19.68 5.09 2.35
N THR A 147 19.58 4.16 3.30
CA THR A 147 20.70 3.63 4.09
C THR A 147 20.96 2.15 3.82
N SER A 148 20.40 1.61 2.75
CA SER A 148 20.41 0.15 2.46
C SER A 148 21.81 -0.40 2.16
N ASP A 149 22.76 0.45 1.83
CA ASP A 149 24.17 0.14 1.65
C ASP A 149 24.91 -0.05 2.96
N VAL A 150 24.44 0.55 4.05
CA VAL A 150 25.04 0.52 5.38
C VAL A 150 24.22 -0.24 6.39
N ASN A 151 22.90 -0.04 6.39
CA ASN A 151 21.96 -0.65 7.32
C ASN A 151 20.96 -1.55 6.62
N THR A 152 20.87 -2.80 7.08
CA THR A 152 19.80 -3.71 6.66
C THR A 152 18.55 -3.51 7.51
N ILE A 153 17.39 -3.78 6.92
CA ILE A 153 16.13 -3.76 7.67
C ILE A 153 16.22 -4.76 8.84
N PRO A 154 15.98 -4.36 10.08
CA PRO A 154 16.21 -5.21 11.27
C PRO A 154 15.48 -6.56 11.22
N SER A 155 14.31 -6.63 10.59
CA SER A 155 13.52 -7.86 10.46
C SER A 155 14.11 -8.89 9.50
N TYR A 156 14.98 -8.48 8.59
CA TYR A 156 15.50 -9.35 7.52
C TYR A 156 16.93 -9.83 7.79
N GLY A 157 17.55 -9.34 8.86
CA GLY A 157 18.95 -9.65 9.16
C GLY A 157 19.88 -9.21 8.02
N VAL A 158 21.06 -9.78 7.99
CA VAL A 158 22.13 -9.41 7.04
C VAL A 158 21.78 -9.75 5.58
N SER A 159 20.73 -10.51 5.36
CA SER A 159 20.46 -11.14 4.07
C SER A 159 19.36 -10.51 3.23
N GLY A 160 18.51 -9.67 3.80
CA GLY A 160 17.39 -9.05 3.09
C GLY A 160 16.31 -10.03 2.60
N PRO A 161 15.15 -9.52 2.19
CA PRO A 161 13.96 -10.34 1.88
C PRO A 161 14.11 -11.19 0.60
N ASN A 162 15.05 -10.87 -0.27
CA ASN A 162 15.18 -11.52 -1.57
C ASN A 162 16.15 -12.70 -1.55
N LEU A 163 16.70 -13.06 -0.39
CA LEU A 163 17.67 -14.15 -0.28
C LEU A 163 17.08 -15.54 -0.51
N TRP A 164 15.81 -15.76 -0.20
CA TRP A 164 15.13 -17.02 -0.52
C TRP A 164 15.04 -17.32 -2.01
N LYS A 165 15.18 -16.32 -2.86
CA LYS A 165 15.20 -16.47 -4.32
C LYS A 165 16.60 -16.68 -4.88
N ARG A 166 17.64 -16.49 -4.07
CA ARG A 166 19.01 -16.74 -4.50
C ARG A 166 19.35 -18.21 -4.31
N PRO A 167 19.93 -18.88 -5.30
CA PRO A 167 20.45 -20.22 -5.11
C PRO A 167 21.46 -20.18 -3.98
N ASN A 168 21.51 -21.26 -3.20
CA ASN A 168 22.36 -21.42 -2.03
C ASN A 168 23.73 -20.76 -2.23
N VAL A 169 24.01 -19.75 -1.44
CA VAL A 169 25.33 -19.13 -1.38
C VAL A 169 26.27 -20.21 -0.83
N PRO A 170 27.34 -20.60 -1.53
CA PRO A 170 28.26 -21.63 -1.03
C PRO A 170 28.86 -21.14 0.28
N LEU A 171 29.06 -22.06 1.23
CA LEU A 171 29.67 -21.78 2.55
C LEU A 171 31.06 -21.12 2.44
N SER A 172 31.71 -21.26 1.27
CA SER A 172 32.98 -20.64 0.95
C SER A 172 32.87 -19.21 0.44
N ALA A 173 31.65 -18.66 0.27
CA ALA A 173 31.50 -17.28 -0.15
C ALA A 173 32.04 -16.33 0.93
N PRO A 174 32.77 -15.29 0.56
CA PRO A 174 33.24 -14.31 1.53
C PRO A 174 32.05 -13.65 2.21
N MET A 175 32.15 -13.50 3.54
CA MET A 175 31.14 -12.78 4.32
C MET A 175 31.03 -11.35 3.79
N PRO A 176 29.80 -10.81 3.64
CA PRO A 176 29.63 -9.41 3.28
C PRO A 176 30.35 -8.55 4.32
N ARG A 177 31.18 -7.65 3.85
CA ARG A 177 31.80 -6.64 4.71
C ARG A 177 30.79 -5.52 4.92
N PHE A 178 30.51 -5.19 6.16
CA PHE A 178 29.70 -4.06 6.58
C PHE A 178 30.60 -2.85 6.72
#